data_747851b1022737fe1e2854d2f10102f6
#
_entry.id   747851b1022737fe1e2854d2f10102f6
#
_cell.length_a   1.000
_cell.length_b   1.000
_cell.length_c   1.000
_cell.angle_alpha   90.00
_cell.angle_beta   90.00
_cell.angle_gamma   90.00
#
_symmetry.space_group_name_H-M   'P 1'
#
loop_
_entity.id
_entity.type
_entity.pdbx_description
1 polymer ?
#
loop_
_entity_poly.entity_id
_entity_poly.type
_entity_poly.pdbx_seq_one_letter_code
_entity_poly.pdbx_strand_id
1 'polypeptide(L)'
;MVYSHHHYDHIEGGKPFKDAGATFVAHMNAKTRLEALKNPDVVIPDIGTGNLHVIELGGTRLELHYVGRNHSDNSLVMLLPKEKLLFTVDFIPIESLQFRDFPDSFLPDFFDSFDRVPSVDTQNRPVVDT
;
A
#
# COMPACT_ATOMS: atom_id res chain seq x y z
N MET A 1 5.20 -9.45 5.04
CA MET A 1 5.13 -8.87 3.68
C MET A 1 3.87 -8.05 3.56
N VAL A 2 3.94 -6.82 3.03
CA VAL A 2 2.76 -5.99 2.77
C VAL A 2 2.71 -5.71 1.28
N TYR A 3 1.55 -5.89 0.66
CA TYR A 3 1.29 -5.38 -0.68
C TYR A 3 0.76 -3.94 -0.57
N SER A 4 1.39 -3.02 -1.29
CA SER A 4 0.93 -1.63 -1.34
C SER A 4 -0.45 -1.52 -1.98
N HIS A 5 -0.65 -2.23 -3.09
CA HIS A 5 -1.92 -2.37 -3.81
C HIS A 5 -1.87 -3.61 -4.72
N HIS A 6 -2.92 -3.87 -5.50
CA HIS A 6 -3.09 -5.12 -6.25
C HIS A 6 -2.46 -5.15 -7.65
N HIS A 7 -1.80 -4.08 -8.10
CA HIS A 7 -1.20 -4.07 -9.43
C HIS A 7 -0.08 -5.09 -9.55
N TYR A 8 0.06 -5.64 -10.74
CA TYR A 8 0.87 -6.81 -11.03
C TYR A 8 2.35 -6.63 -10.63
N ASP A 9 2.92 -5.49 -10.94
CA ASP A 9 4.30 -5.12 -10.65
C ASP A 9 4.60 -4.94 -9.14
N HIS A 10 3.55 -4.92 -8.29
CA HIS A 10 3.67 -4.77 -6.84
C HIS A 10 3.30 -6.04 -6.04
N ILE A 11 2.77 -7.06 -6.70
CA ILE A 11 2.32 -8.30 -6.04
C ILE A 11 3.09 -9.54 -6.46
N GLU A 12 3.96 -9.45 -7.46
CA GLU A 12 4.78 -10.56 -7.90
C GLU A 12 5.96 -10.85 -6.97
N GLY A 13 6.59 -12.00 -7.16
CA GLY A 13 7.79 -12.40 -6.40
C GLY A 13 7.53 -12.74 -4.93
N GLY A 14 6.27 -12.80 -4.49
CA GLY A 14 5.93 -13.10 -3.10
C GLY A 14 6.21 -14.53 -2.65
N LYS A 15 6.23 -15.48 -3.60
CA LYS A 15 6.31 -16.92 -3.27
C LYS A 15 7.50 -17.33 -2.39
N PRO A 16 8.75 -16.92 -2.65
CA PRO A 16 9.87 -17.27 -1.78
C PRO A 16 9.70 -16.80 -0.33
N PHE A 17 9.08 -15.65 -0.12
CA PHE A 17 8.78 -15.13 1.21
C PHE A 17 7.66 -15.94 1.90
N LYS A 18 6.65 -16.37 1.14
CA LYS A 18 5.59 -17.25 1.64
C LYS A 18 6.16 -18.61 2.08
N ASP A 19 7.01 -19.19 1.24
CA ASP A 19 7.67 -20.46 1.52
C ASP A 19 8.59 -20.38 2.76
N ALA A 20 9.15 -19.19 3.03
CA ALA A 20 9.91 -18.89 4.25
C ALA A 20 9.02 -18.58 5.48
N GLY A 21 7.69 -18.67 5.37
CA GLY A 21 6.75 -18.48 6.47
C GLY A 21 6.28 -17.05 6.70
N ALA A 22 6.49 -16.14 5.74
CA ALA A 22 5.99 -14.77 5.86
C ALA A 22 4.45 -14.70 5.82
N THR A 23 3.88 -13.90 6.70
CA THR A 23 2.46 -13.50 6.65
C THR A 23 2.30 -12.36 5.66
N PHE A 24 1.31 -12.46 4.78
CA PHE A 24 1.00 -11.45 3.77
C PHE A 24 -0.20 -10.61 4.18
N VAL A 25 -0.06 -9.30 4.05
CA VAL A 25 -1.06 -8.29 4.44
C VAL A 25 -1.34 -7.38 3.25
N ALA A 26 -2.60 -7.10 2.98
CA ALA A 26 -3.05 -6.11 1.98
C ALA A 26 -4.38 -5.50 2.40
N HIS A 27 -4.82 -4.44 1.72
CA HIS A 27 -6.18 -3.96 1.88
C HIS A 27 -7.20 -5.04 1.49
N MET A 28 -8.38 -5.05 2.13
CA MET A 28 -9.40 -6.08 1.90
C MET A 28 -9.83 -6.16 0.43
N ASN A 29 -9.96 -5.02 -0.25
CA ASN A 29 -10.33 -5.00 -1.68
C ASN A 29 -9.26 -5.70 -2.54
N ALA A 30 -7.97 -5.50 -2.24
CA ALA A 30 -6.89 -6.21 -2.92
C ALA A 30 -6.99 -7.72 -2.68
N LYS A 31 -7.14 -8.13 -1.43
CA LYS A 31 -7.28 -9.56 -1.08
C LYS A 31 -8.45 -10.20 -1.84
N THR A 32 -9.64 -9.62 -1.77
CA THR A 32 -10.84 -10.12 -2.44
C THR A 32 -10.63 -10.24 -3.95
N ARG A 33 -9.99 -9.25 -4.57
CA ARG A 33 -9.70 -9.25 -6.00
C ARG A 33 -8.73 -10.37 -6.37
N LEU A 34 -7.66 -10.55 -5.62
CA LEU A 34 -6.66 -11.60 -5.86
C LEU A 34 -7.24 -13.00 -5.64
N GLU A 35 -8.11 -13.18 -4.65
CA GLU A 35 -8.87 -14.44 -4.45
C GLU A 35 -9.77 -14.77 -5.66
N ALA A 36 -10.39 -13.75 -6.25
CA ALA A 36 -11.26 -13.94 -7.44
C ALA A 36 -10.45 -14.24 -8.71
N LEU A 37 -9.29 -13.61 -8.88
CA LEU A 37 -8.42 -13.81 -10.06
C LEU A 37 -7.75 -15.19 -10.07
N LYS A 38 -7.46 -15.77 -8.91
CA LYS A 38 -6.84 -17.10 -8.74
C LYS A 38 -5.55 -17.28 -9.56
N ASN A 39 -4.75 -16.22 -9.68
CA ASN A 39 -3.46 -16.31 -10.35
C ASN A 39 -2.49 -17.18 -9.52
N PRO A 40 -1.96 -18.30 -10.06
CA PRO A 40 -1.08 -19.19 -9.31
C PRO A 40 0.28 -18.59 -8.99
N ASP A 41 0.69 -17.53 -9.68
CA ASP A 41 1.98 -16.86 -9.51
C ASP A 41 1.94 -15.78 -8.41
N VAL A 42 0.75 -15.48 -7.89
CA VAL A 42 0.54 -14.44 -6.88
C VAL A 42 0.15 -15.06 -5.55
N VAL A 43 0.80 -14.64 -4.49
CA VAL A 43 0.45 -15.06 -3.12
C VAL A 43 -0.79 -14.29 -2.65
N ILE A 44 -1.85 -15.02 -2.34
CA ILE A 44 -3.06 -14.41 -1.75
C ILE A 44 -2.74 -13.90 -0.34
N PRO A 45 -3.06 -12.64 0.01
CA PRO A 45 -2.82 -12.13 1.36
C PRO A 45 -3.55 -12.93 2.44
N ASP A 46 -2.84 -13.25 3.51
CA ASP A 46 -3.44 -13.92 4.68
C ASP A 46 -4.41 -12.97 5.39
N ILE A 47 -4.03 -11.70 5.50
CA ILE A 47 -4.78 -10.66 6.22
C ILE A 47 -5.27 -9.60 5.23
N GLY A 48 -6.59 -9.36 5.22
CA GLY A 48 -7.20 -8.20 4.57
C GLY A 48 -7.46 -7.12 5.61
N THR A 49 -6.97 -5.89 5.35
CA THR A 49 -7.09 -4.76 6.27
C THR A 49 -8.21 -3.80 5.86
N GLY A 50 -8.70 -3.01 6.82
CA GLY A 50 -9.61 -1.89 6.58
C GLY A 50 -8.87 -0.56 6.52
N ASN A 51 -9.48 0.50 7.09
CA ASN A 51 -8.96 1.87 7.04
C ASN A 51 -7.62 2.05 7.76
N LEU A 52 -7.39 1.29 8.83
CA LEU A 52 -6.14 1.30 9.59
C LEU A 52 -5.81 -0.11 10.07
N HIS A 53 -4.56 -0.49 9.89
CA HIS A 53 -4.02 -1.71 10.49
C HIS A 53 -2.63 -1.44 11.03
N VAL A 54 -2.32 -2.01 12.18
CA VAL A 54 -1.03 -1.81 12.87
C VAL A 54 -0.28 -3.13 12.95
N ILE A 55 0.97 -3.10 12.56
CA ILE A 55 1.92 -4.21 12.71
C ILE A 55 3.00 -3.76 13.70
N GLU A 56 3.18 -4.52 14.77
CA GLU A 56 4.26 -4.30 15.72
C GLU A 56 5.22 -5.48 15.73
N LEU A 57 6.49 -5.22 15.48
CA LEU A 57 7.52 -6.24 15.43
C LEU A 57 8.87 -5.67 15.89
N GLY A 58 9.51 -6.33 16.85
CA GLY A 58 10.85 -5.96 17.31
C GLY A 58 10.96 -4.51 17.85
N GLY A 59 9.88 -3.97 18.42
CA GLY A 59 9.82 -2.59 18.91
C GLY A 59 9.56 -1.53 17.82
N THR A 60 9.38 -1.95 16.57
CA THR A 60 8.96 -1.09 15.46
C THR A 60 7.46 -1.18 15.27
N ARG A 61 6.81 -0.03 15.08
CA ARG A 61 5.39 0.10 14.78
C ARG A 61 5.22 0.58 13.34
N LEU A 62 4.53 -0.21 12.52
CA LEU A 62 4.14 0.13 11.16
C LEU A 62 2.63 0.29 11.11
N GLU A 63 2.16 1.43 10.62
CA GLU A 63 0.74 1.71 10.39
C GLU A 63 0.44 1.66 8.89
N LEU A 64 -0.58 0.88 8.52
CA LEU A 64 -1.09 0.77 7.16
C LEU A 64 -2.40 1.55 7.08
N HIS A 65 -2.39 2.66 6.35
CA HIS A 65 -3.55 3.53 6.22
C HIS A 65 -4.18 3.39 4.84
N TYR A 66 -5.47 3.11 4.78
CA TYR A 66 -6.27 3.28 3.58
C TYR A 66 -6.87 4.67 3.56
N VAL A 67 -6.47 5.48 2.61
CA VAL A 67 -6.87 6.89 2.51
C VAL A 67 -8.00 7.16 1.51
N GLY A 68 -8.62 6.10 1.03
CA GLY A 68 -9.68 6.17 0.02
C GLY A 68 -9.19 5.74 -1.36
N ARG A 69 -10.07 5.85 -2.34
CA ARG A 69 -9.75 5.50 -3.73
C ARG A 69 -8.87 6.58 -4.34
N ASN A 70 -7.81 6.15 -5.01
CA ASN A 70 -6.85 7.04 -5.66
C ASN A 70 -6.26 6.36 -6.92
N HIS A 71 -4.96 6.07 -6.94
CA HIS A 71 -4.32 5.25 -7.97
C HIS A 71 -4.99 3.88 -8.13
N SER A 72 -5.47 3.31 -7.02
CA SER A 72 -6.34 2.13 -7.00
C SER A 72 -7.41 2.24 -5.90
N ASP A 73 -8.33 1.29 -5.83
CA ASP A 73 -9.33 1.20 -4.76
C ASP A 73 -8.81 0.48 -3.50
N ASN A 74 -7.51 0.25 -3.43
CA ASN A 74 -6.90 -0.55 -2.37
C ASN A 74 -5.46 -0.16 -2.03
N SER A 75 -4.99 1.01 -2.46
CA SER A 75 -3.65 1.53 -2.14
C SER A 75 -3.52 1.81 -0.65
N LEU A 76 -2.43 1.33 -0.05
CA LEU A 76 -2.07 1.56 1.34
C LEU A 76 -0.93 2.56 1.44
N VAL A 77 -1.08 3.52 2.32
CA VAL A 77 0.00 4.41 2.77
C VAL A 77 0.60 3.79 4.04
N MET A 78 1.91 3.72 4.10
CA MET A 78 2.64 3.07 5.18
C MET A 78 3.39 4.11 6.01
N LEU A 79 3.12 4.15 7.32
CA LEU A 79 3.73 5.11 8.23
C LEU A 79 4.52 4.40 9.32
N LEU A 80 5.76 4.83 9.51
CA LEU A 80 6.60 4.52 10.66
C LEU A 80 6.66 5.77 11.55
N PRO A 81 5.78 5.89 12.57
CA PRO A 81 5.60 7.16 13.30
C PRO A 81 6.85 7.59 14.06
N LYS A 82 7.54 6.65 14.68
CA LYS A 82 8.75 6.92 15.46
C LYS A 82 9.90 7.40 14.57
N GLU A 83 10.03 6.80 13.41
CA GLU A 83 11.05 7.11 12.41
C GLU A 83 10.67 8.34 11.57
N LYS A 84 9.43 8.82 11.70
CA LYS A 84 8.86 9.90 10.90
C LYS A 84 9.01 9.63 9.40
N LEU A 85 8.74 8.40 8.99
CA LEU A 85 8.85 7.95 7.61
C LEU A 85 7.48 7.57 7.07
N LEU A 86 7.11 8.20 5.98
CA LEU A 86 5.93 7.87 5.17
C LEU A 86 6.40 7.22 3.87
N PHE A 87 5.83 6.06 3.56
CA PHE A 87 6.08 5.35 2.31
C PHE A 87 4.77 5.22 1.53
N THR A 88 4.80 5.65 0.29
CA THR A 88 3.69 5.53 -0.66
C THR A 88 4.21 4.98 -1.97
N VAL A 89 3.33 4.36 -2.75
CA VAL A 89 3.67 3.78 -4.06
C VAL A 89 2.60 4.22 -5.06
N ASP A 90 3.01 4.77 -6.20
CA ASP A 90 2.21 5.19 -7.35
C ASP A 90 1.13 6.25 -7.07
N PHE A 91 0.91 6.57 -5.82
CA PHE A 91 -0.12 7.49 -5.38
C PHE A 91 0.38 8.93 -5.25
N ILE A 92 1.59 9.12 -4.71
CA ILE A 92 2.21 10.45 -4.51
C ILE A 92 3.55 10.48 -5.23
N PRO A 93 3.60 10.81 -6.52
CA PRO A 93 4.86 10.93 -7.24
C PRO A 93 5.61 12.18 -6.77
N ILE A 94 6.92 12.04 -6.53
CA ILE A 94 7.78 13.15 -6.12
C ILE A 94 8.39 13.78 -7.38
N GLU A 95 8.16 15.10 -7.55
CA GLU A 95 8.70 15.88 -8.67
C GLU A 95 8.40 15.29 -10.06
N SER A 96 7.33 14.48 -10.17
CA SER A 96 6.91 13.84 -11.42
C SER A 96 5.39 13.86 -11.58
N LEU A 97 4.92 13.49 -12.76
CA LEU A 97 3.50 13.30 -13.02
C LEU A 97 3.12 11.84 -12.78
N GLN A 98 1.86 11.63 -12.45
CA GLN A 98 1.25 10.30 -12.37
C GLN A 98 1.42 9.53 -13.69
N PHE A 99 1.47 8.21 -13.59
CA PHE A 99 1.50 7.36 -14.77
C PHE A 99 0.28 7.62 -15.66
N ARG A 100 0.52 7.78 -16.95
CA ARG A 100 -0.45 8.31 -17.93
C ARG A 100 -1.73 7.49 -18.12
N ASP A 101 -1.67 6.19 -17.88
CA ASP A 101 -2.72 5.29 -18.34
C ASP A 101 -3.89 5.15 -17.34
N PHE A 102 -3.72 5.48 -16.06
CA PHE A 102 -4.75 5.49 -15.01
C PHE A 102 -5.81 4.35 -15.11
N PRO A 103 -5.44 3.09 -15.34
CA PRO A 103 -6.38 2.06 -15.78
C PRO A 103 -7.52 1.80 -14.80
N ASP A 104 -7.30 1.95 -13.52
CA ASP A 104 -8.30 1.79 -12.46
C ASP A 104 -8.25 2.89 -11.38
N SER A 105 -7.68 4.05 -11.73
CA SER A 105 -7.63 5.21 -10.86
C SER A 105 -9.01 5.88 -10.72
N PHE A 106 -9.27 6.38 -9.53
CA PHE A 106 -10.51 7.09 -9.18
C PHE A 106 -10.25 8.59 -9.11
N LEU A 107 -10.18 9.25 -10.26
CA LEU A 107 -9.83 10.66 -10.36
C LEU A 107 -10.72 11.60 -9.51
N PRO A 108 -12.05 11.41 -9.40
CA PRO A 108 -12.88 12.25 -8.54
C PRO A 108 -12.46 12.20 -7.06
N ASP A 109 -12.01 11.03 -6.59
CA ASP A 109 -11.64 10.80 -5.19
C ASP A 109 -10.14 11.03 -4.95
N PHE A 110 -9.36 11.16 -6.01
CA PHE A 110 -7.91 11.18 -5.96
C PHE A 110 -7.36 12.31 -5.10
N PHE A 111 -7.86 13.53 -5.32
CA PHE A 111 -7.43 14.71 -4.57
C PHE A 111 -7.88 14.66 -3.11
N ASP A 112 -9.10 14.19 -2.84
CA ASP A 112 -9.61 14.01 -1.48
C ASP A 112 -8.77 13.03 -0.68
N SER A 113 -8.14 12.06 -1.34
CA SER A 113 -7.29 11.08 -0.69
C SER A 113 -5.97 11.67 -0.18
N PHE A 114 -5.44 12.74 -0.80
CA PHE A 114 -4.26 13.45 -0.29
C PHE A 114 -4.52 14.06 1.09
N ASP A 115 -5.70 14.64 1.30
CA ASP A 115 -6.06 15.29 2.56
C ASP A 115 -6.17 14.28 3.73
N ARG A 116 -6.32 12.99 3.39
CA ARG A 116 -6.41 11.89 4.35
C ARG A 116 -5.08 11.21 4.64
N VAL A 117 -4.02 11.57 3.91
CA VAL A 117 -2.68 11.03 4.19
C VAL A 117 -2.24 11.49 5.58
N PRO A 118 -1.78 10.56 6.45
CA PRO A 118 -1.31 10.95 7.78
C PRO A 118 -0.24 12.03 7.71
N SER A 119 -0.41 13.10 8.46
CA SER A 119 0.62 14.12 8.55
C SER A 119 1.83 13.55 9.29
N VAL A 120 2.96 13.54 8.61
CA VAL A 120 4.26 13.33 9.23
C VAL A 120 4.86 14.72 9.42
N ASP A 121 5.39 15.00 10.58
CA ASP A 121 6.22 16.20 10.77
C ASP A 121 7.50 16.02 9.93
N THR A 122 7.37 16.38 8.65
CA THR A 122 8.36 16.12 7.60
C THR A 122 9.42 17.19 7.53
N GLN A 123 9.51 18.10 8.52
CA GLN A 123 10.47 19.21 8.44
C GLN A 123 11.92 18.75 8.19
N ASN A 124 12.20 17.43 8.19
CA ASN A 124 13.55 16.94 7.97
C ASN A 124 13.70 15.55 7.29
N ARG A 125 12.68 14.95 6.65
CA ARG A 125 12.90 13.65 5.96
C ARG A 125 12.08 13.49 4.69
N PRO A 126 12.68 12.88 3.64
CA PRO A 126 12.00 12.67 2.38
C PRO A 126 10.90 11.59 2.49
N VAL A 127 9.81 11.81 1.77
CA VAL A 127 8.90 10.74 1.33
C VAL A 127 9.69 9.87 0.36
N VAL A 128 9.68 8.57 0.54
CA VAL A 128 10.30 7.63 -0.40
C VAL A 128 9.20 7.09 -1.29
N ASP A 129 9.23 7.50 -2.56
CA ASP A 129 8.44 6.94 -3.64
C ASP A 129 9.31 5.93 -4.40
N THR A 130 8.76 4.79 -4.77
CA THR A 130 9.44 3.74 -5.55
C THR A 130 8.69 3.42 -6.84
#